data_d9342bfd68c5fbf0bae0c33a37350b80
#
_entry.id   d9342bfd68c5fbf0bae0c33a37350b80
#
_cell.length_a   1.000
_cell.length_b   1.000
_cell.length_c   1.000
_cell.angle_alpha   90.00
_cell.angle_beta   90.00
_cell.angle_gamma   90.00
#
_symmetry.space_group_name_H-M   'P 1'
#
loop_
_entity.id
_entity.type
_entity.pdbx_description
1 polymer ?
#
loop_
_entity_poly.entity_id
_entity_poly.type
_entity_poly.pdbx_seq_one_letter_code
_entity_poly.pdbx_strand_id
1 'polypeptide(L)'
;MRIFWVVAAAAVLVCGEALAAEGPAPENGEAAVGVGVLCNTSKQAEQFVSLRGKGAAPEKAMQAVNSAARDGHACGIAAVAYIRDRTVGTVKFNDRLVQIVRINVVAGFTGSGWERATADMTQYAVLEGAGESV
;
A
#
# COMPACT_ATOMS: atom_id res chain seq x y z
N MET A 1 16.21 -0.13 -36.98
CA MET A 1 16.14 0.05 -36.34
C MET A 1 15.91 0.30 -35.77
N ARG A 2 15.57 0.07 -35.68
CA ARG A 2 15.28 0.19 -34.88
C ARG A 2 14.84 0.50 -34.11
N ILE A 3 14.68 0.52 -34.10
CA ILE A 3 14.30 0.85 -33.32
C ILE A 3 13.81 1.01 -32.64
N PHE A 4 13.74 1.00 -32.64
CA PHE A 4 13.47 1.19 -31.71
C PHE A 4 12.86 1.16 -31.08
N TRP A 5 13.05 0.94 -31.72
CA TRP A 5 12.60 0.87 -31.00
C TRP A 5 12.05 0.84 -30.23
N VAL A 6 12.03 0.84 -30.41
CA VAL A 6 11.57 0.90 -29.55
C VAL A 6 11.09 0.94 -28.77
N VAL A 7 10.93 0.88 -28.89
CA VAL A 7 10.52 0.99 -28.01
C VAL A 7 10.02 1.01 -27.30
N ALA A 8 9.82 0.91 -27.59
CA ALA A 8 9.35 0.90 -26.82
C ALA A 8 8.92 0.83 -26.06
N ALA A 9 8.84 0.81 -26.24
CA ALA A 9 8.43 0.74 -25.48
C ALA A 9 8.04 0.76 -24.77
N ALA A 10 7.85 0.85 -24.85
CA ALA A 10 7.48 0.83 -24.09
C ALA A 10 7.05 0.89 -23.45
N ALA A 11 6.99 0.99 -23.47
CA ALA A 11 6.63 0.99 -22.73
C ALA A 11 6.11 1.01 -22.16
N VAL A 12 6.06 1.08 -22.21
CA VAL A 12 5.66 1.07 -21.51
C VAL A 12 5.27 1.14 -20.90
N LEU A 13 5.21 1.05 -20.99
CA LEU A 13 4.97 1.05 -20.25
C LEU A 13 4.52 1.19 -19.67
N VAL A 14 4.48 1.14 -19.81
CA VAL A 14 4.20 1.18 -19.05
C VAL A 14 3.83 1.37 -18.45
N CYS A 15 3.63 1.28 -18.40
CA CYS A 15 3.34 1.38 -17.67
C CYS A 15 2.85 1.45 -17.16
N GLY A 16 2.70 1.34 -17.29
CA GLY A 16 2.27 1.30 -16.67
C GLY A 16 1.74 1.06 -16.28
N GLU A 17 1.47 0.75 -16.28
CA GLU A 17 1.15 0.47 -15.69
C GLU A 17 0.93 0.35 -14.98
N ALA A 18 0.85 0.44 -15.17
CA ALA A 18 0.77 0.35 -14.29
C ALA A 18 0.46 0.29 -13.70
N LEU A 19 0.01 0.20 -13.57
CA LEU A 19 -0.16 0.26 -12.78
C LEU A 19 -0.42 -0.15 -12.15
N ALA A 20 -0.75 -0.29 -12.06
CA ALA A 20 -0.97 -0.66 -11.38
C ALA A 20 -1.10 -1.20 -10.80
N ALA A 21 -1.28 -1.27 -10.78
CA ALA A 21 -1.31 -1.80 -10.21
C ALA A 21 -1.73 -2.71 -9.90
N GLU A 22 -2.10 -3.32 -10.29
CA GLU A 22 -2.48 -4.20 -10.04
C GLU A 22 -1.83 -5.30 -10.10
N GLY A 23 -1.32 -5.89 -10.22
CA GLY A 23 -0.63 -7.13 -10.18
C GLY A 23 -0.08 -7.37 -8.82
N PRO A 24 0.48 -8.53 -8.56
CA PRO A 24 1.09 -8.79 -7.27
C PRO A 24 2.27 -7.85 -7.04
N ALA A 25 2.48 -7.51 -5.78
CA ALA A 25 3.61 -6.69 -5.43
C ALA A 25 4.91 -7.44 -5.75
N PRO A 26 5.93 -6.74 -6.25
CA PRO A 26 7.22 -7.39 -6.46
C PRO A 26 7.82 -7.88 -5.18
N GLU A 27 8.70 -8.85 -5.29
CA GLU A 27 9.41 -9.41 -4.16
C GLU A 27 10.87 -9.09 -4.28
N ASN A 28 11.62 -9.50 -3.26
CA ASN A 28 13.08 -9.46 -3.32
C ASN A 28 13.64 -8.06 -3.48
N GLY A 29 13.02 -7.10 -2.84
CA GLY A 29 13.57 -5.77 -2.79
C GLY A 29 13.27 -4.88 -3.96
N GLU A 30 12.46 -5.33 -4.89
CA GLU A 30 12.05 -4.47 -5.98
C GLU A 30 11.04 -3.44 -5.50
N ALA A 31 11.14 -2.23 -6.03
CA ALA A 31 10.22 -1.18 -5.68
C ALA A 31 8.90 -1.35 -6.42
N ALA A 32 7.84 -1.00 -5.74
CA ALA A 32 6.50 -1.01 -6.31
C ALA A 32 5.83 0.30 -5.97
N VAL A 33 4.76 0.61 -6.68
CA VAL A 33 3.97 1.81 -6.43
C VAL A 33 2.55 1.37 -6.14
N GLY A 34 1.94 1.97 -5.13
CA GLY A 34 0.57 1.64 -4.81
C GLY A 34 -0.11 2.72 -4.02
N VAL A 35 -1.42 2.63 -3.96
CA VAL A 35 -2.26 3.52 -3.17
C VAL A 35 -3.04 2.65 -2.20
N GLY A 36 -3.06 3.01 -0.95
CA GLY A 36 -3.83 2.24 0.01
C GLY A 36 -3.72 2.79 1.41
N VAL A 37 -4.26 2.02 2.33
CA VAL A 37 -4.24 2.38 3.74
C VAL A 37 -2.91 1.94 4.33
N LEU A 38 -2.22 2.88 4.95
CA LEU A 38 -0.97 2.63 5.63
C LEU A 38 -1.12 3.02 7.08
N CYS A 39 -0.60 2.19 7.97
CA CYS A 39 -0.60 2.48 9.41
C CYS A 39 0.81 2.44 9.93
N ASN A 40 1.06 3.14 11.02
CA ASN A 40 2.40 3.24 11.58
C ASN A 40 2.85 1.95 12.25
N THR A 41 1.90 1.16 12.77
CA THR A 41 2.23 -0.09 13.46
C THR A 41 1.32 -1.20 12.96
N SER A 42 1.78 -2.44 13.13
CA SER A 42 0.97 -3.58 12.74
C SER A 42 -0.29 -3.66 13.59
N LYS A 43 -0.21 -3.25 14.84
CA LYS A 43 -1.38 -3.29 15.72
C LYS A 43 -2.45 -2.33 15.26
N GLN A 44 -2.06 -1.16 14.80
CA GLN A 44 -3.01 -0.19 14.25
C GLN A 44 -3.65 -0.74 12.99
N ALA A 45 -2.87 -1.39 12.14
CA ALA A 45 -3.41 -2.01 10.94
C ALA A 45 -4.42 -3.10 11.31
N GLU A 46 -4.11 -3.90 12.33
CA GLU A 46 -5.04 -4.92 12.80
C GLU A 46 -6.33 -4.31 13.31
N GLN A 47 -6.23 -3.21 14.06
CA GLN A 47 -7.42 -2.52 14.54
C GLN A 47 -8.27 -2.02 13.38
N PHE A 48 -7.62 -1.44 12.39
CA PHE A 48 -8.33 -0.97 11.20
C PHE A 48 -9.07 -2.13 10.53
N VAL A 49 -8.39 -3.24 10.32
CA VAL A 49 -8.99 -4.39 9.65
C VAL A 49 -10.15 -4.94 10.48
N SER A 50 -9.98 -4.99 11.80
CA SER A 50 -11.04 -5.48 12.67
C SER A 50 -12.29 -4.62 12.56
N LEU A 51 -12.13 -3.30 12.54
CA LEU A 51 -13.26 -2.40 12.42
C LEU A 51 -13.94 -2.54 11.07
N ARG A 52 -13.13 -2.71 10.01
CA ARG A 52 -13.69 -2.96 8.68
C ARG A 52 -14.50 -4.25 8.68
N GLY A 53 -14.01 -5.26 9.36
CA GLY A 53 -14.71 -6.53 9.45
C GLY A 53 -16.04 -6.43 10.20
N LYS A 54 -16.16 -5.43 11.05
CA LYS A 54 -17.42 -5.18 11.77
C LYS A 54 -18.34 -4.25 11.01
N GLY A 55 -17.99 -3.88 9.80
CA GLY A 55 -18.84 -3.08 8.95
C GLY A 55 -18.52 -1.61 8.89
N ALA A 56 -17.47 -1.16 9.58
CA ALA A 56 -17.12 0.26 9.54
C ALA A 56 -16.62 0.66 8.18
N ALA A 57 -17.03 1.83 7.71
CA ALA A 57 -16.49 2.39 6.48
C ALA A 57 -15.00 2.72 6.69
N PRO A 58 -14.21 2.76 5.62
CA PRO A 58 -12.77 3.00 5.77
C PRO A 58 -12.44 4.27 6.53
N GLU A 59 -13.14 5.36 6.24
CA GLU A 59 -12.86 6.62 6.93
C GLU A 59 -13.16 6.54 8.42
N LYS A 60 -14.24 5.86 8.76
CA LYS A 60 -14.60 5.72 10.17
C LYS A 60 -13.62 4.83 10.90
N ALA A 61 -13.18 3.77 10.23
CA ALA A 61 -12.20 2.88 10.83
C ALA A 61 -10.89 3.62 11.08
N MET A 62 -10.44 4.41 10.10
CA MET A 62 -9.22 5.19 10.27
C MET A 62 -9.36 6.22 11.40
N GLN A 63 -10.50 6.90 11.45
CA GLN A 63 -10.73 7.88 12.51
C GLN A 63 -10.67 7.22 13.90
N ALA A 64 -11.25 6.04 14.02
CA ALA A 64 -11.24 5.35 15.30
C ALA A 64 -9.84 4.95 15.71
N VAL A 65 -9.06 4.41 14.78
CA VAL A 65 -7.68 4.04 15.08
C VAL A 65 -6.86 5.27 15.45
N ASN A 66 -7.01 6.33 14.68
CA ASN A 66 -6.26 7.56 14.93
C ASN A 66 -6.62 8.19 16.26
N SER A 67 -7.90 8.18 16.61
CA SER A 67 -8.34 8.70 17.90
C SER A 67 -7.76 7.89 19.05
N ALA A 68 -7.78 6.58 18.93
CA ALA A 68 -7.23 5.72 19.98
C ALA A 68 -5.73 5.92 20.14
N ALA A 69 -5.04 6.17 19.03
CA ALA A 69 -3.60 6.41 19.04
C ALA A 69 -3.24 7.83 19.44
N ARG A 70 -4.24 8.72 19.47
CA ARG A 70 -4.02 10.16 19.68
C ARG A 70 -3.06 10.72 18.64
N ASP A 71 -3.23 10.28 17.42
CA ASP A 71 -2.34 10.65 16.32
C ASP A 71 -3.18 10.65 15.05
N GLY A 72 -3.42 11.83 14.50
CA GLY A 72 -4.24 11.95 13.30
C GLY A 72 -3.63 11.32 12.07
N HIS A 73 -2.40 10.86 12.18
CA HIS A 73 -1.69 10.25 11.07
C HIS A 73 -1.29 8.81 11.36
N ALA A 74 -1.89 8.19 12.37
CA ALA A 74 -1.58 6.80 12.70
C ALA A 74 -1.90 5.89 11.52
N CYS A 75 -3.06 6.08 10.89
CA CYS A 75 -3.43 5.40 9.66
C CYS A 75 -3.93 6.45 8.67
N GLY A 76 -3.63 6.24 7.40
CA GLY A 76 -4.12 7.14 6.36
C GLY A 76 -4.03 6.48 5.01
N ILE A 77 -4.64 7.12 4.02
CA ILE A 77 -4.56 6.66 2.64
C ILE A 77 -3.45 7.45 1.97
N ALA A 78 -2.55 6.74 1.32
CA ALA A 78 -1.43 7.39 0.68
C ALA A 78 -1.02 6.64 -0.57
N ALA A 79 -0.44 7.39 -1.51
CA ALA A 79 0.21 6.82 -2.68
C ALA A 79 1.70 6.80 -2.39
N VAL A 80 2.31 5.65 -2.49
CA VAL A 80 3.72 5.50 -2.11
C VAL A 80 4.44 4.60 -3.09
N ALA A 81 5.75 4.82 -3.18
CA ALA A 81 6.67 3.86 -3.75
C ALA A 81 7.32 3.15 -2.57
N TYR A 82 7.37 1.84 -2.64
CA TYR A 82 7.77 1.07 -1.47
C TYR A 82 8.48 -0.21 -1.89
N ILE A 83 9.18 -0.77 -0.92
CA ILE A 83 9.80 -2.09 -1.05
C ILE A 83 9.07 -2.99 -0.05
N ARG A 84 8.52 -4.08 -0.56
CA ARG A 84 7.79 -5.02 0.28
C ARG A 84 8.79 -5.78 1.14
N ASP A 85 8.46 -5.89 2.42
CA ASP A 85 9.26 -6.70 3.33
C ASP A 85 8.60 -8.05 3.52
N ARG A 86 7.51 -8.10 4.31
CA ARG A 86 6.86 -9.38 4.55
C ARG A 86 5.43 -9.17 4.99
N THR A 87 4.63 -10.20 4.82
CA THR A 87 3.28 -10.24 5.37
C THR A 87 3.37 -10.50 6.85
N VAL A 88 2.75 -9.66 7.66
CA VAL A 88 2.77 -9.82 9.10
C VAL A 88 1.43 -10.27 9.66
N GLY A 89 0.38 -10.26 8.85
CA GLY A 89 -0.92 -10.75 9.28
C GLY A 89 -1.82 -10.99 8.10
N THR A 90 -2.76 -11.90 8.30
CA THR A 90 -3.74 -12.23 7.28
C THR A 90 -5.07 -12.42 7.99
N VAL A 91 -6.10 -11.73 7.51
CA VAL A 91 -7.44 -11.82 8.07
C VAL A 91 -8.41 -12.09 6.94
N LYS A 92 -9.34 -12.97 7.20
CA LYS A 92 -10.37 -13.29 6.22
C LYS A 92 -11.72 -12.87 6.77
N PHE A 93 -12.44 -12.06 6.01
CA PHE A 93 -13.81 -11.73 6.37
C PHE A 93 -14.60 -11.51 5.10
N ASN A 94 -15.87 -11.87 5.15
CA ASN A 94 -16.79 -11.71 4.02
C ASN A 94 -16.20 -12.33 2.75
N ASP A 95 -15.57 -13.49 2.87
CA ASP A 95 -14.91 -14.20 1.76
C ASP A 95 -13.79 -13.41 1.12
N ARG A 96 -13.31 -12.39 1.78
CA ARG A 96 -12.20 -11.60 1.29
C ARG A 96 -10.99 -11.85 2.15
N LEU A 97 -9.85 -11.87 1.50
CA LEU A 97 -8.58 -12.03 2.18
C LEU A 97 -7.94 -10.66 2.32
N VAL A 98 -7.60 -10.31 3.55
CA VAL A 98 -6.94 -9.04 3.84
C VAL A 98 -5.59 -9.36 4.43
N GLN A 99 -4.55 -8.79 3.85
CA GLN A 99 -3.19 -8.98 4.33
C GLN A 99 -2.67 -7.68 4.90
N ILE A 100 -1.91 -7.80 5.97
CA ILE A 100 -1.17 -6.68 6.53
C ILE A 100 0.28 -6.93 6.19
N VAL A 101 0.87 -6.02 5.43
CA VAL A 101 2.20 -6.21 4.88
C VAL A 101 3.10 -5.10 5.38
N ARG A 102 4.24 -5.48 5.93
CA ARG A 102 5.26 -4.52 6.30
C ARG A 102 5.99 -4.07 5.05
N ILE A 103 6.13 -2.77 4.91
CA ILE A 103 6.78 -2.18 3.74
C ILE A 103 7.75 -1.12 4.19
N ASN A 104 8.73 -0.85 3.34
CA ASN A 104 9.61 0.31 3.50
C ASN A 104 9.22 1.31 2.43
N VAL A 105 8.79 2.48 2.86
CA VAL A 105 8.38 3.54 1.96
C VAL A 105 9.63 4.27 1.50
N VAL A 106 9.83 4.33 0.20
CA VAL A 106 10.99 5.03 -0.36
C VAL A 106 10.62 6.38 -0.94
N ALA A 107 9.35 6.60 -1.27
CA ALA A 107 8.88 7.89 -1.74
C ALA A 107 7.39 7.97 -1.53
N GLY A 108 6.88 9.18 -1.37
CA GLY A 108 5.45 9.44 -1.27
C GLY A 108 5.02 10.42 -2.32
N PHE A 109 3.78 10.31 -2.73
CA PHE A 109 3.21 11.27 -3.66
C PHE A 109 2.54 12.38 -2.88
N THR A 110 3.02 13.60 -3.10
CA THR A 110 2.39 14.78 -2.55
C THR A 110 1.58 15.45 -3.63
N GLY A 111 0.93 16.54 -3.31
CA GLY A 111 0.15 17.26 -4.32
C GLY A 111 0.97 17.77 -5.49
N SER A 112 2.28 17.91 -5.32
CA SER A 112 3.13 18.44 -6.37
C SER A 112 4.04 17.38 -7.01
N GLY A 113 3.94 16.14 -6.61
CA GLY A 113 4.71 15.07 -7.22
C GLY A 113 5.29 14.12 -6.20
N TRP A 114 6.22 13.32 -6.66
CA TRP A 114 6.86 12.32 -5.81
C TRP A 114 7.98 12.96 -5.00
N GLU A 115 8.00 12.67 -3.72
CA GLU A 115 9.06 13.12 -2.84
C GLU A 115 9.73 11.90 -2.22
N ARG A 116 11.04 11.88 -2.28
CA ARG A 116 11.81 10.79 -1.71
C ARG A 116 11.74 10.85 -0.19
N ALA A 117 11.59 9.69 0.43
CA ALA A 117 11.66 9.61 1.88
C ALA A 117 13.08 9.95 2.33
N THR A 118 13.19 10.74 3.40
CA THR A 118 14.49 11.22 3.87
C THR A 118 15.14 10.25 4.84
N ALA A 119 14.41 9.25 5.30
CA ALA A 119 14.92 8.25 6.23
C ALA A 119 14.10 6.98 6.02
N ASP A 120 14.61 5.89 6.57
CA ASP A 120 13.86 4.64 6.52
C ASP A 120 12.49 4.86 7.15
N MET A 121 11.47 4.49 6.42
CA MET A 121 10.11 4.68 6.87
C MET A 121 9.38 3.36 6.73
N THR A 122 9.22 2.67 7.84
CA THR A 122 8.47 1.42 7.89
C THR A 122 7.02 1.73 8.11
N GLN A 123 6.17 1.13 7.30
CA GLN A 123 4.73 1.27 7.41
C GLN A 123 4.10 -0.10 7.24
N TYR A 124 2.84 -0.19 7.59
CA TYR A 124 2.08 -1.43 7.49
C TYR A 124 0.90 -1.19 6.57
N ALA A 125 0.95 -1.81 5.41
CA ALA A 125 -0.06 -1.61 4.38
C ALA A 125 -1.16 -2.65 4.52
N VAL A 126 -2.39 -2.22 4.34
CA VAL A 126 -3.54 -3.11 4.36
C VAL A 126 -3.92 -3.38 2.91
N LEU A 127 -3.79 -4.63 2.50
CA LEU A 127 -4.07 -5.06 1.14
C LEU A 127 -5.29 -5.95 1.14
N GLU A 128 -6.30 -5.56 0.38
CA GLU A 128 -7.52 -6.34 0.27
C GLU A 128 -7.57 -7.00 -1.09
N GLY A 129 -8.27 -8.07 -1.13
CA GLY A 129 -8.46 -8.74 -2.38
C GLY A 129 -8.18 -10.20 -2.20
N ALA A 130 -8.86 -10.98 -2.95
CA ALA A 130 -8.74 -12.41 -2.83
C ALA A 130 -7.47 -12.86 -3.51
N GLY A 131 -6.38 -12.45 -2.99
CA GLY A 131 -5.12 -12.81 -3.58
C GLY A 131 -4.79 -11.98 -4.77
N GLU A 132 -5.66 -11.06 -5.08
CA GLU A 132 -5.27 -10.28 -6.07
C GLU A 132 -4.91 -9.05 -5.60
N SER A 133 -4.55 -8.70 -5.50
CA SER A 133 -4.16 -7.80 -5.12
C SER A 133 -4.05 -7.07 -5.08
N VAL A 134 -3.91 -6.60 -5.12
CA VAL A 134 -3.66 -5.87 -4.86
C VAL A 134 -3.59 -5.26 -4.82
#